data_210e278f6c38386f9af9822b780be95e
#
_entry.id   210e278f6c38386f9af9822b780be95e
#
_cell.length_a   1.000
_cell.length_b   1.000
_cell.length_c   1.000
_cell.angle_alpha   90.00
_cell.angle_beta   90.00
_cell.angle_gamma   90.00
#
_symmetry.space_group_name_H-M   'P 1'
#
loop_
_entity.id
_entity.type
_entity.pdbx_description
1 polymer ?
#
loop_
_entity_poly.entity_id
_entity_poly.type
_entity_poly.pdbx_seq_one_letter_code
_entity_poly.pdbx_strand_id
1 'polypeptide(L)'
;MQLLRTKGMLRVGYNIFSERKEKESLSLSFALWRSCSYLCILKFPNNQLHMKKKHLTEGQRYEIFALLQSGRSQKDIAIQLKVNKSTISREISRNSDGRSKSYKPDLAHRKYMKRMKGRTHFHKFDSSLQQIVDAFLKADFSPEQINGLLKTNVKEYVSHETIYQYIWKDKRTGDKQLFKHLRRKGRRYAKRGSKTNGRGFIKNRVDIDERPSIVDEKVRFGDLEIDTVIGRNHKGALLTINDRVTGLVWIRRLSGKEAGPLTKAAVDALMPVKDLIHTITADNGKEFSFHEKIAEKLNILIYFAKPYHSWERGANENTNGLIRQYFPKGTDFGNITQEQVMRVQNILNSRPRKRLGYMTPKEKFKQLTNLDYNAVALLT
;
A
#
# COMPACT_ATOMS: atom_id res chain seq x y z
N MET A 1 29.67 38.90 -38.94
CA MET A 1 28.96 38.92 -40.22
C MET A 1 28.24 37.59 -40.39
N GLN A 2 26.88 37.67 -40.42
CA GLN A 2 25.88 36.69 -40.89
C GLN A 2 25.93 35.23 -40.39
N LEU A 3 25.04 34.85 -39.52
CA LEU A 3 23.66 34.34 -39.70
C LEU A 3 23.48 33.40 -40.92
N LEU A 4 23.14 32.15 -40.65
CA LEU A 4 22.05 31.41 -41.34
C LEU A 4 21.58 30.20 -40.54
N ARG A 5 20.28 30.18 -40.33
CA ARG A 5 19.47 29.00 -39.83
C ARG A 5 19.37 27.97 -40.92
N THR A 6 19.36 26.67 -40.54
CA THR A 6 18.52 25.70 -41.24
C THR A 6 18.04 24.61 -40.35
N LYS A 7 16.75 24.34 -40.44
CA LYS A 7 16.02 23.19 -39.90
C LYS A 7 16.47 21.91 -40.56
N GLY A 8 16.64 20.86 -39.79
CA GLY A 8 16.83 19.50 -40.30
C GLY A 8 16.10 18.49 -39.48
N MET A 9 14.89 18.13 -39.92
CA MET A 9 14.20 16.90 -39.51
C MET A 9 15.00 15.69 -39.97
N LEU A 10 15.33 14.77 -39.08
CA LEU A 10 15.78 13.44 -39.46
C LEU A 10 14.83 12.39 -38.85
N ARG A 11 14.03 11.80 -39.75
CA ARG A 11 13.40 10.49 -39.58
C ARG A 11 14.51 9.45 -39.50
N VAL A 12 14.53 8.64 -38.46
CA VAL A 12 15.25 7.37 -38.45
C VAL A 12 14.27 6.27 -38.10
N GLY A 13 14.26 5.27 -38.98
CA GLY A 13 13.27 4.21 -39.04
C GLY A 13 13.38 3.16 -37.95
N TYR A 14 12.29 2.47 -37.86
CA TYR A 14 12.05 1.29 -37.02
C TYR A 14 12.89 0.09 -37.47
N ASN A 15 13.57 -0.55 -36.55
CA ASN A 15 13.62 -1.99 -36.36
C ASN A 15 14.71 -2.35 -35.34
N ILE A 16 14.35 -2.63 -34.13
CA ILE A 16 14.96 -3.59 -33.20
C ILE A 16 13.91 -3.81 -32.08
N PHE A 17 13.04 -4.77 -32.27
CA PHE A 17 12.02 -5.17 -31.29
C PHE A 17 12.28 -6.63 -30.89
N SER A 18 12.76 -6.87 -29.69
CA SER A 18 12.28 -8.00 -28.85
C SER A 18 12.82 -8.02 -27.40
N GLU A 19 13.89 -7.27 -27.07
CA GLU A 19 14.45 -7.34 -25.70
C GLU A 19 14.28 -6.06 -24.85
N ARG A 20 13.67 -5.01 -25.38
CA ARG A 20 13.50 -3.72 -24.67
C ARG A 20 12.22 -3.58 -23.86
N LYS A 21 11.22 -4.44 -24.04
CA LYS A 21 9.91 -4.25 -23.39
C LYS A 21 9.89 -4.36 -21.88
N GLU A 22 10.82 -5.09 -21.25
CA GLU A 22 10.88 -5.16 -19.79
C GLU A 22 11.60 -3.97 -19.14
N LYS A 23 12.53 -3.33 -19.85
CA LYS A 23 13.26 -2.18 -19.30
C LYS A 23 12.48 -0.87 -19.38
N GLU A 24 11.67 -0.69 -20.42
CA GLU A 24 10.88 0.55 -20.59
C GLU A 24 9.67 0.66 -19.67
N SER A 25 9.04 -0.46 -19.28
CA SER A 25 7.93 -0.43 -18.31
C SER A 25 8.38 -0.02 -16.89
N LEU A 26 9.63 -0.30 -16.54
CA LEU A 26 10.23 0.09 -15.26
C LEU A 26 10.74 1.53 -15.26
N SER A 27 11.19 2.05 -16.41
CA SER A 27 11.63 3.45 -16.54
C SER A 27 10.45 4.42 -16.55
N LEU A 28 9.33 4.06 -17.16
CA LEU A 28 8.09 4.86 -17.13
C LEU A 28 7.46 4.93 -15.75
N SER A 29 7.50 3.86 -14.96
CA SER A 29 7.01 3.88 -13.57
C SER A 29 7.91 4.72 -12.67
N PHE A 30 9.23 4.76 -12.93
CA PHE A 30 10.18 5.62 -12.21
C PHE A 30 10.13 7.08 -12.70
N ALA A 31 9.87 7.31 -13.98
CA ALA A 31 9.70 8.67 -14.54
C ALA A 31 8.39 9.32 -14.05
N LEU A 32 7.31 8.55 -13.95
CA LEU A 32 6.05 9.00 -13.33
C LEU A 32 6.21 9.36 -11.86
N TRP A 33 7.14 8.71 -11.16
CA TRP A 33 7.41 8.99 -9.75
C TRP A 33 8.32 10.22 -9.54
N ARG A 34 9.27 10.49 -10.45
CA ARG A 34 10.11 11.72 -10.44
C ARG A 34 9.36 12.96 -10.93
N SER A 35 8.36 12.81 -11.80
CA SER A 35 7.58 13.90 -12.37
C SER A 35 6.28 14.17 -11.60
N CYS A 36 6.35 14.25 -10.27
CA CYS A 36 5.25 14.81 -9.45
C CYS A 36 4.91 16.26 -9.85
N SER A 37 5.77 16.92 -10.63
CA SER A 37 5.55 18.25 -11.23
C SER A 37 4.53 18.28 -12.37
N TYR A 38 4.27 17.17 -13.05
CA TYR A 38 3.28 17.13 -14.15
C TYR A 38 1.83 16.95 -13.69
N LEU A 39 1.60 16.55 -12.44
CA LEU A 39 0.26 16.41 -11.87
C LEU A 39 -0.31 17.73 -11.31
N CYS A 40 0.47 18.79 -11.29
CA CYS A 40 0.04 20.12 -10.81
C CYS A 40 -0.84 20.93 -11.79
N ILE A 41 -1.08 20.47 -13.02
CA ILE A 41 -1.73 21.29 -14.07
C ILE A 41 -3.25 21.04 -14.19
N LEU A 42 -3.79 20.03 -13.51
CA LEU A 42 -5.24 19.78 -13.54
C LEU A 42 -5.95 20.51 -12.38
N LYS A 43 -6.34 21.75 -12.61
CA LYS A 43 -7.27 22.49 -11.74
C LYS A 43 -8.67 21.87 -11.86
N PHE A 44 -9.16 21.21 -10.80
CA PHE A 44 -10.54 20.77 -10.70
C PHE A 44 -11.32 21.60 -9.67
N PRO A 45 -12.61 21.85 -9.88
CA PRO A 45 -13.40 22.71 -9.01
C PRO A 45 -13.74 22.05 -7.67
N ASN A 46 -13.76 22.87 -6.63
CA ASN A 46 -14.11 22.53 -5.25
C ASN A 46 -15.44 21.75 -5.15
N ASN A 47 -15.40 20.56 -4.59
CA ASN A 47 -16.61 19.83 -4.21
C ASN A 47 -16.77 19.83 -2.68
N GLN A 48 -17.78 20.55 -2.22
CA GLN A 48 -18.24 20.58 -0.83
C GLN A 48 -18.67 19.17 -0.37
N LEU A 49 -18.34 18.84 0.87
CA LEU A 49 -18.78 17.65 1.58
C LEU A 49 -20.31 17.54 1.60
N HIS A 50 -20.89 16.70 0.76
CA HIS A 50 -22.32 16.40 0.80
C HIS A 50 -22.62 15.40 1.92
N MET A 51 -23.25 15.87 2.99
CA MET A 51 -23.90 15.01 3.97
C MET A 51 -24.91 14.09 3.25
N LYS A 52 -24.87 12.79 3.51
CA LYS A 52 -25.82 11.82 2.95
C LYS A 52 -27.24 12.19 3.39
N LYS A 53 -28.04 12.77 2.50
CA LYS A 53 -29.45 13.05 2.73
C LYS A 53 -30.19 11.72 2.85
N LYS A 54 -30.86 11.48 3.98
CA LYS A 54 -31.76 10.33 4.13
C LYS A 54 -32.99 10.55 3.24
N HIS A 55 -33.31 9.57 2.41
CA HIS A 55 -34.53 9.56 1.61
C HIS A 55 -35.70 9.05 2.45
N LEU A 56 -36.95 9.49 2.10
CA LEU A 56 -38.13 8.94 2.72
C LEU A 56 -38.27 7.44 2.40
N THR A 57 -38.64 6.66 3.41
CA THR A 57 -38.92 5.23 3.25
C THR A 57 -40.28 5.01 2.64
N GLU A 58 -40.56 3.79 2.20
CA GLU A 58 -41.89 3.42 1.71
C GLU A 58 -42.96 3.64 2.78
N GLY A 59 -42.73 3.14 4.01
CA GLY A 59 -43.64 3.34 5.14
C GLY A 59 -43.95 4.81 5.43
N GLN A 60 -42.93 5.69 5.37
CA GLN A 60 -43.15 7.13 5.53
C GLN A 60 -44.04 7.73 4.42
N ARG A 61 -44.06 7.16 3.22
CA ARG A 61 -44.95 7.60 2.16
C ARG A 61 -46.42 7.22 2.43
N TYR A 62 -46.67 6.06 3.02
CA TYR A 62 -47.99 5.69 3.51
C TYR A 62 -48.46 6.57 4.67
N GLU A 63 -47.57 6.90 5.62
CA GLU A 63 -47.86 7.86 6.69
C GLU A 63 -48.21 9.25 6.14
N ILE A 64 -47.47 9.77 5.17
CA ILE A 64 -47.77 11.04 4.51
C ILE A 64 -49.19 10.98 3.91
N PHE A 65 -49.52 9.89 3.23
CA PHE A 65 -50.84 9.73 2.63
C PHE A 65 -51.97 9.73 3.68
N ALA A 66 -51.85 8.93 4.74
CA ALA A 66 -52.85 8.86 5.82
C ALA A 66 -53.04 10.22 6.50
N LEU A 67 -51.98 10.96 6.75
CA LEU A 67 -52.04 12.29 7.35
C LEU A 67 -52.62 13.34 6.43
N LEU A 68 -52.38 13.24 5.12
CA LEU A 68 -53.06 14.10 4.12
C LEU A 68 -54.54 13.83 4.06
N GLN A 69 -54.99 12.56 4.13
CA GLN A 69 -56.38 12.18 4.17
C GLN A 69 -57.11 12.67 5.44
N SER A 70 -56.40 12.76 6.56
CA SER A 70 -56.92 13.35 7.80
C SER A 70 -56.87 14.89 7.86
N GLY A 71 -56.57 15.55 6.73
CA GLY A 71 -56.56 17.01 6.62
C GLY A 71 -55.39 17.71 7.30
N ARG A 72 -54.30 16.99 7.69
CA ARG A 72 -53.13 17.58 8.32
C ARG A 72 -52.34 18.45 7.34
N SER A 73 -51.82 19.56 7.84
CA SER A 73 -50.96 20.44 7.04
C SER A 73 -49.60 19.83 6.75
N GLN A 74 -48.96 20.21 5.64
CA GLN A 74 -47.59 19.76 5.34
C GLN A 74 -46.57 20.10 6.42
N LYS A 75 -46.84 21.13 7.23
CA LYS A 75 -45.99 21.52 8.38
C LYS A 75 -46.11 20.46 9.50
N ASP A 76 -47.36 20.07 9.82
CA ASP A 76 -47.63 19.08 10.88
C ASP A 76 -47.11 17.70 10.50
N ILE A 77 -47.30 17.31 9.24
CA ILE A 77 -46.71 16.06 8.68
C ILE A 77 -45.17 16.07 8.82
N ALA A 78 -44.53 17.18 8.52
CA ALA A 78 -43.08 17.31 8.62
C ALA A 78 -42.59 17.18 10.07
N ILE A 79 -43.32 17.76 11.02
CA ILE A 79 -43.01 17.66 12.46
C ILE A 79 -43.16 16.20 12.93
N GLN A 80 -44.27 15.54 12.57
CA GLN A 80 -44.56 14.17 12.97
C GLN A 80 -43.51 13.18 12.43
N LEU A 81 -43.13 13.32 11.14
CA LEU A 81 -42.13 12.48 10.50
C LEU A 81 -40.67 12.90 10.82
N LYS A 82 -40.46 13.93 11.63
CA LYS A 82 -39.14 14.49 12.00
C LYS A 82 -38.27 14.81 10.78
N VAL A 83 -38.91 15.40 9.74
CA VAL A 83 -38.22 15.83 8.51
C VAL A 83 -38.49 17.32 8.24
N ASN A 84 -37.73 17.92 7.35
CA ASN A 84 -37.96 19.32 6.98
C ASN A 84 -39.22 19.47 6.15
N LYS A 85 -40.02 20.55 6.35
CA LYS A 85 -41.23 20.88 5.59
C LYS A 85 -40.95 20.83 4.09
N SER A 86 -39.79 21.30 3.62
CA SER A 86 -39.40 21.26 2.22
C SER A 86 -39.26 19.84 1.66
N THR A 87 -38.98 18.85 2.52
CA THR A 87 -38.93 17.43 2.12
C THR A 87 -40.32 16.92 1.78
N ILE A 88 -41.33 17.22 2.62
CA ILE A 88 -42.73 16.85 2.38
C ILE A 88 -43.27 17.54 1.16
N SER A 89 -43.06 18.86 1.05
CA SER A 89 -43.52 19.63 -0.10
C SER A 89 -42.98 19.09 -1.44
N ARG A 90 -41.65 18.83 -1.47
CA ARG A 90 -41.00 18.23 -2.65
C ARG A 90 -41.45 16.80 -2.94
N GLU A 91 -41.74 16.01 -1.91
CA GLU A 91 -42.24 14.64 -2.06
C GLU A 91 -43.62 14.65 -2.71
N ILE A 92 -44.53 15.46 -2.21
CA ILE A 92 -45.89 15.60 -2.75
C ILE A 92 -45.83 16.15 -4.17
N SER A 93 -45.13 17.27 -4.39
CA SER A 93 -45.05 17.91 -5.73
C SER A 93 -44.47 16.97 -6.80
N ARG A 94 -43.42 16.21 -6.46
CA ARG A 94 -42.74 15.33 -7.44
C ARG A 94 -43.43 14.01 -7.69
N ASN A 95 -44.27 13.55 -6.76
CA ASN A 95 -44.77 12.18 -6.76
C ASN A 95 -46.28 12.07 -6.86
N SER A 96 -47.05 13.17 -6.74
CA SER A 96 -48.47 13.15 -7.00
C SER A 96 -48.79 12.74 -8.44
N ASP A 97 -50.01 12.24 -8.65
CA ASP A 97 -50.51 11.89 -9.97
C ASP A 97 -50.65 13.16 -10.82
N GLY A 98 -50.17 13.12 -12.05
CA GLY A 98 -50.24 14.26 -12.96
C GLY A 98 -51.67 14.63 -13.40
N ARG A 99 -52.59 13.67 -13.40
CA ARG A 99 -53.97 13.86 -13.82
C ARG A 99 -54.88 14.28 -12.64
N SER A 100 -54.88 13.48 -11.58
CA SER A 100 -55.79 13.71 -10.42
C SER A 100 -55.19 14.66 -9.38
N LYS A 101 -53.93 15.05 -9.53
CA LYS A 101 -53.10 15.82 -8.54
C LYS A 101 -53.10 15.22 -7.13
N SER A 102 -53.65 14.00 -6.98
CA SER A 102 -53.70 13.30 -5.69
C SER A 102 -52.39 12.61 -5.39
N TYR A 103 -51.99 12.60 -4.11
CA TYR A 103 -50.83 11.86 -3.65
C TYR A 103 -51.20 10.42 -3.34
N LYS A 104 -50.57 9.44 -4.01
CA LYS A 104 -50.76 8.00 -3.77
C LYS A 104 -49.40 7.37 -3.42
N PRO A 105 -49.28 6.65 -2.28
CA PRO A 105 -48.00 6.18 -1.78
C PRO A 105 -47.28 5.19 -2.72
N ASP A 106 -48.04 4.25 -3.32
CA ASP A 106 -47.51 3.29 -4.29
C ASP A 106 -46.97 3.95 -5.55
N LEU A 107 -47.68 4.92 -6.08
CA LEU A 107 -47.25 5.70 -7.24
C LEU A 107 -46.01 6.53 -6.90
N ALA A 108 -46.01 7.15 -5.72
CA ALA A 108 -44.90 7.93 -5.22
C ALA A 108 -43.63 7.06 -5.05
N HIS A 109 -43.78 5.86 -4.49
CA HIS A 109 -42.67 4.91 -4.34
C HIS A 109 -42.17 4.43 -5.71
N ARG A 110 -43.03 4.05 -6.63
CA ARG A 110 -42.64 3.66 -8.00
C ARG A 110 -41.92 4.79 -8.74
N LYS A 111 -42.42 6.02 -8.68
CA LYS A 111 -41.75 7.20 -9.28
C LYS A 111 -40.37 7.44 -8.64
N TYR A 112 -40.27 7.29 -7.32
CA TYR A 112 -39.00 7.37 -6.61
C TYR A 112 -37.99 6.29 -7.08
N MET A 113 -38.42 5.02 -7.12
CA MET A 113 -37.59 3.89 -7.56
C MET A 113 -37.12 4.04 -9.01
N LYS A 114 -38.04 4.53 -9.92
CA LYS A 114 -37.68 4.83 -11.32
C LYS A 114 -36.57 5.89 -11.39
N ARG A 115 -36.68 6.97 -10.59
CA ARG A 115 -35.63 8.01 -10.53
C ARG A 115 -34.33 7.49 -9.93
N MET A 116 -34.40 6.62 -8.92
CA MET A 116 -33.19 6.02 -8.32
C MET A 116 -32.47 5.11 -9.32
N LYS A 117 -33.22 4.29 -10.08
CA LYS A 117 -32.64 3.44 -11.14
C LYS A 117 -32.05 4.27 -12.29
N GLY A 118 -32.70 5.40 -12.63
CA GLY A 118 -32.25 6.29 -13.70
C GLY A 118 -31.16 7.30 -13.29
N ARG A 119 -30.70 7.28 -12.03
CA ARG A 119 -29.54 8.12 -11.66
C ARG A 119 -28.31 7.59 -12.35
N THR A 120 -27.76 8.38 -13.24
CA THR A 120 -26.39 8.20 -13.69
C THR A 120 -25.48 8.33 -12.48
N HIS A 121 -24.95 7.21 -12.01
CA HIS A 121 -23.83 7.25 -11.11
C HIS A 121 -22.67 7.83 -11.92
N PHE A 122 -22.27 9.06 -11.63
CA PHE A 122 -21.00 9.56 -12.08
C PHE A 122 -19.95 8.60 -11.51
N HIS A 123 -19.48 7.70 -12.34
CA HIS A 123 -18.33 6.88 -11.99
C HIS A 123 -17.13 7.82 -11.95
N LYS A 124 -16.73 8.20 -10.73
CA LYS A 124 -15.49 8.94 -10.51
C LYS A 124 -14.24 8.16 -10.95
N PHE A 125 -14.43 6.95 -11.42
CA PHE A 125 -13.39 6.06 -11.90
C PHE A 125 -13.49 5.95 -13.42
N ASP A 126 -13.13 7.05 -14.09
CA ASP A 126 -13.11 7.17 -15.54
C ASP A 126 -11.89 6.49 -16.18
N SER A 127 -11.80 6.53 -17.50
CA SER A 127 -10.72 5.88 -18.25
C SER A 127 -9.34 6.47 -17.93
N SER A 128 -9.25 7.77 -17.65
CA SER A 128 -7.97 8.42 -17.35
C SER A 128 -7.43 7.96 -15.99
N LEU A 129 -8.31 7.90 -15.00
CA LEU A 129 -7.97 7.42 -13.66
C LEU A 129 -7.70 5.91 -13.65
N GLN A 130 -8.38 5.13 -14.51
CA GLN A 130 -8.08 3.71 -14.70
C GLN A 130 -6.66 3.51 -15.23
N GLN A 131 -6.19 4.29 -16.20
CA GLN A 131 -4.82 4.21 -16.71
C GLN A 131 -3.78 4.50 -15.61
N ILE A 132 -4.03 5.49 -14.77
CA ILE A 132 -3.15 5.80 -13.62
C ILE A 132 -3.14 4.63 -12.64
N VAL A 133 -4.30 4.09 -12.30
CA VAL A 133 -4.43 2.93 -11.40
C VAL A 133 -3.73 1.70 -11.98
N ASP A 134 -3.87 1.45 -13.28
CA ASP A 134 -3.20 0.34 -13.98
C ASP A 134 -1.68 0.47 -13.93
N ALA A 135 -1.14 1.66 -14.14
CA ALA A 135 0.29 1.92 -14.04
C ALA A 135 0.81 1.61 -12.63
N PHE A 136 0.11 2.05 -11.58
CA PHE A 136 0.48 1.72 -10.20
C PHE A 136 0.31 0.24 -9.86
N LEU A 137 -0.74 -0.42 -10.36
CA LEU A 137 -0.91 -1.87 -10.18
C LEU A 137 0.21 -2.64 -10.85
N LYS A 138 0.60 -2.29 -12.09
CA LYS A 138 1.74 -2.91 -12.80
C LYS A 138 3.07 -2.67 -12.08
N ALA A 139 3.20 -1.60 -11.32
CA ALA A 139 4.33 -1.36 -10.42
C ALA A 139 4.16 -2.05 -9.04
N ASP A 140 3.23 -3.00 -8.92
CA ASP A 140 2.94 -3.81 -7.74
C ASP A 140 2.45 -3.03 -6.50
N PHE A 141 1.88 -1.84 -6.69
CA PHE A 141 1.24 -1.11 -5.59
C PHE A 141 -0.08 -1.79 -5.20
N SER A 142 -0.36 -1.83 -3.90
CA SER A 142 -1.66 -2.33 -3.44
C SER A 142 -2.76 -1.28 -3.66
N PRO A 143 -4.04 -1.70 -3.83
CA PRO A 143 -5.16 -0.78 -3.94
C PRO A 143 -5.23 0.25 -2.81
N GLU A 144 -4.81 -0.11 -1.60
CA GLU A 144 -4.76 0.82 -0.46
C GLU A 144 -3.65 1.87 -0.61
N GLN A 145 -2.47 1.49 -1.13
CA GLN A 145 -1.38 2.41 -1.43
C GLN A 145 -1.78 3.39 -2.55
N ILE A 146 -2.41 2.87 -3.60
CA ILE A 146 -2.92 3.69 -4.72
C ILE A 146 -3.94 4.70 -4.23
N ASN A 147 -4.94 4.26 -3.46
CA ASN A 147 -5.94 5.16 -2.85
C ASN A 147 -5.28 6.27 -2.03
N GLY A 148 -4.29 5.92 -1.19
CA GLY A 148 -3.57 6.90 -0.37
C GLY A 148 -2.82 7.93 -1.20
N LEU A 149 -2.08 7.50 -2.22
CA LEU A 149 -1.35 8.39 -3.13
C LEU A 149 -2.28 9.33 -3.91
N LEU A 150 -3.37 8.80 -4.46
CA LEU A 150 -4.35 9.60 -5.18
C LEU A 150 -4.96 10.68 -4.28
N LYS A 151 -5.29 10.33 -3.03
CA LYS A 151 -5.83 11.28 -2.06
C LYS A 151 -4.83 12.36 -1.69
N THR A 152 -3.56 12.02 -1.54
CA THR A 152 -2.51 12.95 -1.07
C THR A 152 -2.03 13.85 -2.22
N ASN A 153 -1.76 13.28 -3.39
CA ASN A 153 -1.06 13.98 -4.48
C ASN A 153 -2.00 14.56 -5.54
N VAL A 154 -3.11 13.89 -5.83
CA VAL A 154 -4.01 14.26 -6.95
C VAL A 154 -5.30 14.89 -6.45
N LYS A 155 -5.57 14.84 -5.13
CA LYS A 155 -6.85 15.24 -4.51
C LYS A 155 -8.07 14.51 -5.11
N GLU A 156 -7.84 13.43 -5.84
CA GLU A 156 -8.88 12.54 -6.32
C GLU A 156 -9.10 11.38 -5.35
N TYR A 157 -10.33 10.90 -5.28
CA TYR A 157 -10.67 9.83 -4.38
C TYR A 157 -11.29 8.66 -5.13
N VAL A 158 -10.55 7.57 -5.17
CA VAL A 158 -11.06 6.24 -5.54
C VAL A 158 -10.87 5.32 -4.36
N SER A 159 -11.94 4.71 -3.85
CA SER A 159 -11.81 3.79 -2.72
C SER A 159 -10.99 2.56 -3.11
N HIS A 160 -10.20 2.02 -2.18
CA HIS A 160 -9.47 0.78 -2.43
C HIS A 160 -10.41 -0.38 -2.80
N GLU A 161 -11.65 -0.37 -2.31
CA GLU A 161 -12.69 -1.34 -2.67
C GLU A 161 -13.07 -1.22 -4.16
N THR A 162 -13.25 0.01 -4.67
CA THR A 162 -13.51 0.23 -6.10
C THR A 162 -12.38 -0.32 -6.98
N ILE A 163 -11.12 -0.13 -6.54
CA ILE A 163 -9.95 -0.68 -7.24
C ILE A 163 -9.96 -2.22 -7.17
N TYR A 164 -10.30 -2.82 -6.02
CA TYR A 164 -10.46 -4.28 -5.93
C TYR A 164 -11.56 -4.79 -6.85
N GLN A 165 -12.73 -4.14 -6.90
CA GLN A 165 -13.83 -4.51 -7.80
C GLN A 165 -13.41 -4.43 -9.27
N TYR A 166 -12.63 -3.42 -9.64
CA TYR A 166 -12.05 -3.28 -10.96
C TYR A 166 -11.12 -4.45 -11.30
N ILE A 167 -10.18 -4.79 -10.40
CA ILE A 167 -9.26 -5.93 -10.56
C ILE A 167 -10.03 -7.25 -10.70
N TRP A 168 -11.10 -7.45 -9.90
CA TRP A 168 -11.91 -8.67 -9.97
C TRP A 168 -12.80 -8.71 -11.21
N LYS A 169 -13.22 -7.56 -11.73
CA LYS A 169 -13.89 -7.47 -13.03
C LYS A 169 -12.93 -7.90 -14.14
N ASP A 170 -11.71 -7.36 -14.19
CA ASP A 170 -10.66 -7.76 -15.12
C ASP A 170 -10.39 -9.29 -15.08
N LYS A 171 -10.33 -9.85 -13.87
CA LYS A 171 -10.14 -11.30 -13.69
C LYS A 171 -11.28 -12.14 -14.27
N ARG A 172 -12.52 -11.63 -14.28
CA ARG A 172 -13.70 -12.36 -14.77
C ARG A 172 -13.91 -12.20 -16.27
N THR A 173 -13.73 -11.00 -16.80
CA THR A 173 -14.18 -10.62 -18.14
C THR A 173 -13.09 -10.01 -19.04
N GLY A 174 -11.94 -9.60 -18.46
CA GLY A 174 -10.84 -8.94 -19.15
C GLY A 174 -9.64 -9.86 -19.36
N ASP A 175 -8.46 -9.24 -19.52
CA ASP A 175 -7.18 -9.91 -19.82
C ASP A 175 -6.64 -10.77 -18.67
N LYS A 176 -7.30 -10.76 -17.50
CA LYS A 176 -6.94 -11.55 -16.32
C LYS A 176 -5.51 -11.34 -15.83
N GLN A 177 -5.00 -10.10 -15.93
CA GLN A 177 -3.61 -9.79 -15.60
C GLN A 177 -3.48 -9.00 -14.27
N LEU A 178 -4.39 -8.06 -13.98
CA LEU A 178 -4.24 -7.12 -12.89
C LEU A 178 -4.13 -7.79 -11.51
N PHE A 179 -4.86 -8.89 -11.27
CA PHE A 179 -4.78 -9.60 -9.98
C PHE A 179 -3.40 -10.24 -9.71
N LYS A 180 -2.58 -10.47 -10.75
CA LYS A 180 -1.23 -11.05 -10.61
C LYS A 180 -0.27 -10.10 -9.87
N HIS A 181 -0.55 -8.80 -9.90
CA HIS A 181 0.20 -7.76 -9.20
C HIS A 181 -0.15 -7.64 -7.71
N LEU A 182 -1.25 -8.27 -7.28
CA LEU A 182 -1.60 -8.30 -5.87
C LEU A 182 -0.66 -9.19 -5.06
N ARG A 183 -0.31 -8.78 -3.83
CA ARG A 183 0.58 -9.53 -2.92
C ARG A 183 0.21 -11.01 -2.78
N ARG A 184 -1.09 -11.34 -2.73
CA ARG A 184 -1.58 -12.72 -2.58
C ARG A 184 -2.02 -13.38 -3.87
N LYS A 185 -2.04 -12.65 -4.98
CA LYS A 185 -2.45 -13.15 -6.30
C LYS A 185 -3.78 -13.93 -6.26
N GLY A 186 -4.72 -13.51 -5.41
CA GLY A 186 -6.02 -14.17 -5.21
C GLY A 186 -5.99 -15.46 -4.39
N ARG A 187 -4.89 -15.84 -3.75
CA ARG A 187 -4.81 -17.03 -2.87
C ARG A 187 -5.53 -16.78 -1.55
N ARG A 188 -6.26 -17.78 -1.06
CA ARG A 188 -6.89 -17.76 0.26
C ARG A 188 -5.84 -17.74 1.38
N TYR A 189 -6.17 -17.12 2.51
CA TYR A 189 -5.33 -17.14 3.71
C TYR A 189 -5.38 -18.56 4.33
N ALA A 190 -4.22 -19.21 4.45
CA ALA A 190 -4.10 -20.46 5.21
C ALA A 190 -3.61 -20.13 6.62
N LYS A 191 -4.33 -20.60 7.66
CA LYS A 191 -3.87 -20.53 9.05
C LYS A 191 -2.60 -21.39 9.18
N ARG A 192 -1.56 -20.84 9.82
CA ARG A 192 -0.33 -21.60 10.12
C ARG A 192 -0.58 -22.54 11.30
N GLY A 193 -0.28 -23.83 11.12
CA GLY A 193 -0.10 -24.74 12.24
C GLY A 193 1.24 -24.46 12.94
N SER A 194 1.27 -24.50 14.25
CA SER A 194 2.48 -24.40 15.05
C SER A 194 3.27 -25.71 14.95
N LYS A 195 4.48 -25.69 14.39
CA LYS A 195 5.47 -26.78 14.54
C LYS A 195 6.56 -26.31 15.47
N THR A 196 6.69 -26.97 16.59
CA THR A 196 7.76 -26.78 17.58
C THR A 196 9.05 -27.45 17.06
N ASN A 197 10.02 -26.64 16.63
CA ASN A 197 11.38 -27.13 16.39
C ASN A 197 12.26 -26.69 17.55
N GLY A 198 13.02 -27.65 18.13
CA GLY A 198 14.04 -27.35 19.16
C GLY A 198 15.04 -26.31 18.66
N ARG A 199 15.24 -25.26 19.44
CA ARG A 199 16.17 -24.16 19.12
C ARG A 199 17.47 -24.33 19.90
N GLY A 200 18.60 -24.06 19.26
CA GLY A 200 19.91 -24.13 19.91
C GLY A 200 20.11 -22.94 20.86
N PHE A 201 21.02 -23.15 21.83
CA PHE A 201 21.45 -22.11 22.77
C PHE A 201 22.48 -21.19 22.09
N ILE A 202 22.31 -19.87 22.20
CA ILE A 202 23.26 -18.84 21.78
C ILE A 202 23.97 -18.35 23.05
N LYS A 203 25.32 -18.43 23.08
CA LYS A 203 26.12 -17.95 24.22
C LYS A 203 26.05 -16.42 24.31
N ASN A 204 26.15 -15.89 25.52
CA ASN A 204 26.27 -14.45 25.80
C ASN A 204 25.18 -13.57 25.16
N ARG A 205 23.98 -14.13 24.92
CA ARG A 205 22.86 -13.36 24.39
C ARG A 205 22.32 -12.42 25.45
N VAL A 206 22.00 -11.18 25.05
CA VAL A 206 21.25 -10.21 25.86
C VAL A 206 19.77 -10.39 25.56
N ASP A 207 18.94 -10.52 26.59
CA ASP A 207 17.51 -10.73 26.42
C ASP A 207 16.81 -9.43 25.99
N ILE A 208 15.67 -9.57 25.30
CA ILE A 208 14.89 -8.42 24.85
C ILE A 208 14.35 -7.57 26.03
N ASP A 209 14.23 -8.14 27.23
CA ASP A 209 13.80 -7.42 28.42
C ASP A 209 14.81 -6.35 28.89
N GLU A 210 16.08 -6.51 28.51
CA GLU A 210 17.15 -5.53 28.78
C GLU A 210 17.18 -4.40 27.73
N ARG A 211 16.36 -4.50 26.68
CA ARG A 211 16.31 -3.52 25.60
C ARG A 211 15.66 -2.21 26.09
N PRO A 212 16.27 -1.03 25.82
CA PRO A 212 15.73 0.26 26.21
C PRO A 212 14.28 0.47 25.70
N SER A 213 13.41 1.00 26.54
CA SER A 213 11.97 1.23 26.24
C SER A 213 11.76 2.13 25.02
N ILE A 214 12.66 3.08 24.75
CA ILE A 214 12.62 3.97 23.58
C ILE A 214 12.52 3.21 22.25
N VAL A 215 13.05 1.96 22.20
CA VAL A 215 12.96 1.10 21.00
C VAL A 215 11.52 0.70 20.70
N ASP A 216 10.68 0.54 21.73
CA ASP A 216 9.28 0.19 21.60
C ASP A 216 8.37 1.38 21.28
N GLU A 217 8.81 2.58 21.64
CA GLU A 217 8.13 3.84 21.28
C GLU A 217 8.22 4.13 19.78
N LYS A 218 9.21 3.56 19.07
CA LYS A 218 9.41 3.72 17.61
C LYS A 218 9.49 5.18 17.18
N VAL A 219 10.29 5.96 17.87
CA VAL A 219 10.41 7.41 17.63
C VAL A 219 11.66 7.79 16.82
N ARG A 220 12.72 6.97 16.84
CA ARG A 220 14.00 7.25 16.19
C ARG A 220 14.36 6.22 15.14
N PHE A 221 15.16 6.62 14.14
CA PHE A 221 15.80 5.72 13.20
C PHE A 221 16.97 4.99 13.90
N GLY A 222 17.28 3.75 13.41
CA GLY A 222 18.46 3.01 13.84
C GLY A 222 18.17 1.91 14.87
N ASP A 223 16.92 1.70 15.25
CA ASP A 223 16.51 0.51 16.01
C ASP A 223 16.03 -0.56 15.03
N LEU A 224 16.88 -1.57 14.79
CA LEU A 224 16.73 -2.52 13.68
C LEU A 224 16.19 -3.88 14.16
N GLU A 225 15.52 -4.57 13.27
CA GLU A 225 15.18 -5.99 13.40
C GLU A 225 15.90 -6.78 12.31
N ILE A 226 16.58 -7.88 12.68
CA ILE A 226 17.31 -8.75 11.75
C ILE A 226 16.63 -10.13 11.68
N ASP A 227 16.56 -10.72 10.48
CA ASP A 227 15.97 -12.04 10.26
C ASP A 227 16.54 -12.69 9.01
N THR A 228 16.23 -13.97 8.79
CA THR A 228 16.59 -14.71 7.58
C THR A 228 15.35 -15.27 6.87
N VAL A 229 15.35 -15.19 5.54
CA VAL A 229 14.35 -15.81 4.69
C VAL A 229 14.97 -17.01 3.97
N ILE A 230 14.60 -18.21 4.37
CA ILE A 230 15.21 -19.45 3.89
C ILE A 230 14.68 -19.83 2.50
N GLY A 231 15.57 -20.30 1.63
CA GLY A 231 15.29 -20.84 0.30
C GLY A 231 14.71 -22.24 0.30
N ARG A 232 14.47 -22.78 -0.89
CA ARG A 232 13.98 -24.16 -1.10
C ARG A 232 15.00 -25.15 -0.56
N ASN A 233 14.54 -26.17 0.15
CA ASN A 233 15.37 -27.24 0.73
C ASN A 233 16.58 -26.72 1.53
N HIS A 234 16.41 -25.58 2.21
CA HIS A 234 17.46 -24.88 2.95
C HIS A 234 18.68 -24.42 2.13
N LYS A 235 18.59 -24.45 0.79
CA LYS A 235 19.62 -23.94 -0.11
C LYS A 235 19.50 -22.43 -0.28
N GLY A 236 20.55 -21.71 0.14
CA GLY A 236 20.60 -20.25 0.15
C GLY A 236 19.60 -19.61 1.13
N ALA A 237 19.90 -18.38 1.48
CA ALA A 237 19.02 -17.58 2.33
C ALA A 237 19.10 -16.09 1.89
N LEU A 238 18.16 -15.29 2.35
CA LEU A 238 18.26 -13.84 2.33
C LEU A 238 18.37 -13.35 3.76
N LEU A 239 19.38 -12.56 4.04
CA LEU A 239 19.44 -11.73 5.23
C LEU A 239 18.51 -10.54 5.02
N THR A 240 17.69 -10.24 6.00
CA THR A 240 16.81 -9.06 6.01
C THR A 240 17.07 -8.26 7.27
N ILE A 241 17.33 -6.97 7.11
CA ILE A 241 17.52 -6.03 8.20
C ILE A 241 16.51 -4.91 7.97
N ASN A 242 15.71 -4.61 8.98
CA ASN A 242 14.55 -3.75 8.83
C ASN A 242 14.51 -2.70 9.95
N ASP A 243 14.47 -1.42 9.60
CA ASP A 243 14.30 -0.37 10.58
C ASP A 243 12.83 -0.32 11.07
N ARG A 244 12.65 -0.24 12.39
CA ARG A 244 11.34 -0.34 13.03
C ARG A 244 10.47 0.88 12.78
N VAL A 245 11.06 2.04 12.61
CA VAL A 245 10.36 3.33 12.43
C VAL A 245 10.05 3.59 10.96
N THR A 246 11.06 3.65 10.13
CA THR A 246 10.92 3.98 8.70
C THR A 246 10.41 2.80 7.88
N GLY A 247 10.71 1.56 8.32
CA GLY A 247 10.51 0.35 7.53
C GLY A 247 11.46 0.25 6.35
N LEU A 248 12.57 0.98 6.41
CA LEU A 248 13.68 0.82 5.48
C LEU A 248 14.24 -0.60 5.63
N VAL A 249 14.53 -1.26 4.51
CA VAL A 249 15.01 -2.63 4.53
C VAL A 249 16.32 -2.76 3.74
N TRP A 250 17.27 -3.50 4.30
CA TRP A 250 18.44 -4.02 3.61
C TRP A 250 18.27 -5.51 3.40
N ILE A 251 18.56 -5.99 2.20
CA ILE A 251 18.43 -7.39 1.85
C ILE A 251 19.74 -7.84 1.22
N ARG A 252 20.32 -8.93 1.74
CA ARG A 252 21.55 -9.51 1.19
C ARG A 252 21.36 -10.99 0.92
N ARG A 253 21.89 -11.45 -0.21
CA ARG A 253 21.91 -12.87 -0.54
C ARG A 253 22.99 -13.57 0.28
N LEU A 254 22.64 -14.73 0.84
CA LEU A 254 23.56 -15.62 1.55
C LEU A 254 23.63 -16.97 0.82
N SER A 255 24.80 -17.59 0.79
CA SER A 255 24.98 -18.95 0.28
C SER A 255 24.22 -19.98 1.11
N GLY A 256 24.09 -19.74 2.43
CA GLY A 256 23.42 -20.62 3.39
C GLY A 256 23.02 -19.87 4.66
N LYS A 257 22.73 -20.63 5.71
CA LYS A 257 22.40 -20.12 7.06
C LYS A 257 23.61 -20.08 8.01
N GLU A 258 24.79 -20.04 7.50
CA GLU A 258 25.99 -20.03 8.30
C GLU A 258 26.22 -18.67 8.97
N ALA A 259 26.69 -18.69 10.22
CA ALA A 259 26.88 -17.47 11.01
C ALA A 259 27.96 -16.54 10.42
N GLY A 260 29.03 -17.09 9.85
CA GLY A 260 30.13 -16.29 9.28
C GLY A 260 29.71 -15.40 8.11
N PRO A 261 29.18 -15.98 7.01
CA PRO A 261 28.63 -15.23 5.88
C PRO A 261 27.54 -14.22 6.27
N LEU A 262 26.65 -14.60 7.20
CA LEU A 262 25.61 -13.70 7.71
C LEU A 262 26.22 -12.50 8.42
N THR A 263 27.18 -12.73 9.32
CA THR A 263 27.88 -11.66 10.06
C THR A 263 28.55 -10.67 9.10
N LYS A 264 29.28 -11.19 8.10
CA LYS A 264 29.90 -10.34 7.09
C LYS A 264 28.87 -9.50 6.35
N ALA A 265 27.83 -10.15 5.82
CA ALA A 265 26.77 -9.47 5.06
C ALA A 265 26.01 -8.42 5.89
N ALA A 266 25.79 -8.66 7.18
CA ALA A 266 25.17 -7.71 8.09
C ALA A 266 26.05 -6.48 8.31
N VAL A 267 27.33 -6.70 8.60
CA VAL A 267 28.29 -5.60 8.80
C VAL A 267 28.45 -4.79 7.53
N ASP A 268 28.67 -5.43 6.37
CA ASP A 268 28.84 -4.75 5.09
C ASP A 268 27.61 -3.92 4.72
N ALA A 269 26.41 -4.42 5.01
CA ALA A 269 25.16 -3.71 4.74
C ALA A 269 24.93 -2.48 5.62
N LEU A 270 25.42 -2.50 6.85
CA LEU A 270 25.14 -1.49 7.87
C LEU A 270 26.30 -0.51 8.10
N MET A 271 27.51 -0.85 7.66
CA MET A 271 28.70 -0.02 7.86
C MET A 271 28.51 1.44 7.40
N PRO A 272 27.87 1.71 6.24
CA PRO A 272 27.69 3.10 5.78
C PRO A 272 26.74 3.93 6.65
N VAL A 273 25.97 3.31 7.52
CA VAL A 273 25.01 3.98 8.43
C VAL A 273 25.30 3.67 9.90
N LYS A 274 26.46 3.11 10.22
CA LYS A 274 26.77 2.62 11.57
C LYS A 274 26.52 3.66 12.66
N ASP A 275 26.89 4.91 12.41
CA ASP A 275 26.76 6.00 13.38
C ASP A 275 25.29 6.41 13.65
N LEU A 276 24.36 5.92 12.85
CA LEU A 276 22.92 6.12 13.01
C LEU A 276 22.22 4.92 13.66
N ILE A 277 22.94 3.80 13.86
CA ILE A 277 22.36 2.57 14.41
C ILE A 277 22.50 2.57 15.92
N HIS A 278 21.44 2.22 16.62
CA HIS A 278 21.40 2.16 18.07
C HIS A 278 21.30 0.73 18.59
N THR A 279 20.39 -0.06 18.03
CA THR A 279 20.14 -1.43 18.49
C THR A 279 19.78 -2.36 17.33
N ILE A 280 20.07 -3.66 17.50
CA ILE A 280 19.54 -4.72 16.63
C ILE A 280 18.77 -5.72 17.50
N THR A 281 17.60 -6.14 17.03
CA THR A 281 16.82 -7.23 17.64
C THR A 281 16.83 -8.43 16.69
N ALA A 282 17.32 -9.59 17.18
CA ALA A 282 17.41 -10.84 16.47
C ALA A 282 16.47 -11.91 17.04
N ASP A 283 16.24 -12.99 16.31
CA ASP A 283 15.66 -14.20 16.89
C ASP A 283 16.76 -15.14 17.45
N ASN A 284 16.31 -16.24 18.08
CA ASN A 284 17.22 -17.24 18.64
C ASN A 284 17.71 -18.24 17.58
N GLY A 285 17.89 -17.82 16.32
CA GLY A 285 18.43 -18.66 15.25
C GLY A 285 19.95 -18.86 15.43
N LYS A 286 20.42 -20.08 15.20
CA LYS A 286 21.87 -20.40 15.29
C LYS A 286 22.73 -19.58 14.33
N GLU A 287 22.14 -19.05 13.27
CA GLU A 287 22.78 -18.16 12.33
C GLU A 287 23.28 -16.84 12.95
N PHE A 288 22.74 -16.47 14.12
CA PHE A 288 23.16 -15.28 14.87
C PHE A 288 24.18 -15.58 15.98
N SER A 289 24.79 -16.78 15.99
CA SER A 289 25.77 -17.18 17.02
C SER A 289 27.01 -16.27 17.06
N PHE A 290 27.34 -15.56 15.98
CA PHE A 290 28.44 -14.58 15.93
C PHE A 290 27.96 -13.14 16.11
N HIS A 291 26.85 -12.93 16.81
CA HIS A 291 26.28 -11.61 17.08
C HIS A 291 27.27 -10.66 17.77
N GLU A 292 28.13 -11.16 18.65
CA GLU A 292 29.17 -10.36 19.32
C GLU A 292 30.09 -9.66 18.31
N LYS A 293 30.49 -10.34 17.23
CA LYS A 293 31.29 -9.75 16.15
C LYS A 293 30.56 -8.65 15.38
N ILE A 294 29.24 -8.76 15.24
CA ILE A 294 28.41 -7.69 14.63
C ILE A 294 28.35 -6.51 15.60
N ALA A 295 28.09 -6.78 16.88
CA ALA A 295 27.99 -5.78 17.94
C ALA A 295 29.30 -4.98 18.05
N GLU A 296 30.45 -5.67 18.08
CA GLU A 296 31.80 -5.06 18.14
C GLU A 296 32.06 -4.15 16.92
N LYS A 297 31.89 -4.68 15.70
CA LYS A 297 32.21 -3.93 14.47
C LYS A 297 31.31 -2.70 14.26
N LEU A 298 30.05 -2.78 14.66
CA LEU A 298 29.11 -1.68 14.52
C LEU A 298 29.03 -0.82 15.79
N ASN A 299 29.67 -1.23 16.88
CA ASN A 299 29.61 -0.59 18.20
C ASN A 299 28.19 -0.40 18.72
N ILE A 300 27.38 -1.49 18.72
CA ILE A 300 25.96 -1.50 19.10
C ILE A 300 25.63 -2.70 19.99
N LEU A 301 24.46 -2.65 20.64
CA LEU A 301 23.91 -3.79 21.38
C LEU A 301 22.92 -4.60 20.52
N ILE A 302 23.00 -5.93 20.67
CA ILE A 302 22.11 -6.88 19.98
C ILE A 302 21.28 -7.62 21.03
N TYR A 303 19.96 -7.51 20.89
CA TYR A 303 18.98 -8.12 21.78
C TYR A 303 18.29 -9.30 21.10
N PHE A 304 17.94 -10.30 21.88
CA PHE A 304 17.28 -11.51 21.38
C PHE A 304 15.83 -11.60 21.86
N ALA A 305 14.90 -11.76 20.91
CA ALA A 305 13.51 -11.98 21.21
C ALA A 305 13.28 -13.25 22.01
N LYS A 306 12.24 -13.25 22.85
CA LYS A 306 11.85 -14.46 23.61
C LYS A 306 11.42 -15.57 22.68
N PRO A 307 11.70 -16.82 23.03
CA PRO A 307 11.19 -17.98 22.31
C PRO A 307 9.66 -17.90 22.20
N TYR A 308 9.12 -18.19 21.01
CA TYR A 308 7.68 -18.16 20.69
C TYR A 308 7.00 -16.78 20.70
N HIS A 309 7.68 -15.70 20.99
CA HIS A 309 7.15 -14.32 21.00
C HIS A 309 7.36 -13.63 19.64
N SER A 310 6.77 -14.17 18.58
CA SER A 310 6.93 -13.61 17.22
C SER A 310 6.41 -12.16 17.07
N TRP A 311 5.49 -11.74 17.94
CA TRP A 311 4.97 -10.36 17.93
C TRP A 311 5.99 -9.29 18.33
N GLU A 312 7.04 -9.66 19.06
CA GLU A 312 8.16 -8.77 19.41
C GLU A 312 8.94 -8.30 18.17
N ARG A 313 8.79 -9.01 17.03
CA ARG A 313 9.44 -8.75 15.74
C ARG A 313 8.43 -8.63 14.58
N GLY A 314 7.35 -7.91 14.81
CA GLY A 314 6.27 -7.77 13.83
C GLY A 314 6.67 -7.07 12.52
N ALA A 315 7.72 -6.24 12.53
CA ALA A 315 8.22 -5.58 11.33
C ALA A 315 8.85 -6.58 10.36
N ASN A 316 9.61 -7.56 10.87
CA ASN A 316 10.21 -8.63 10.07
C ASN A 316 9.17 -9.52 9.41
N GLU A 317 8.13 -9.94 10.14
CA GLU A 317 7.08 -10.81 9.56
C GLU A 317 6.40 -10.13 8.37
N ASN A 318 6.07 -8.84 8.51
CA ASN A 318 5.46 -8.07 7.42
C ASN A 318 6.42 -7.94 6.23
N THR A 319 7.70 -7.58 6.47
CA THR A 319 8.73 -7.40 5.45
C THR A 319 9.00 -8.70 4.70
N ASN A 320 9.17 -9.81 5.43
CA ASN A 320 9.34 -11.14 4.83
C ASN A 320 8.15 -11.53 3.96
N GLY A 321 6.92 -11.15 4.36
CA GLY A 321 5.74 -11.33 3.54
C GLY A 321 5.72 -10.47 2.27
N LEU A 322 6.34 -9.29 2.26
CA LEU A 322 6.50 -8.44 1.06
C LEU A 322 7.58 -9.02 0.14
N ILE A 323 8.71 -9.48 0.68
CA ILE A 323 9.78 -10.15 -0.07
C ILE A 323 9.23 -11.39 -0.78
N ARG A 324 8.32 -12.15 -0.13
CA ARG A 324 7.68 -13.34 -0.71
C ARG A 324 6.71 -13.04 -1.86
N GLN A 325 6.39 -11.79 -2.14
CA GLN A 325 5.70 -11.38 -3.38
C GLN A 325 6.60 -11.58 -4.60
N TYR A 326 7.90 -11.30 -4.45
CA TYR A 326 8.91 -11.41 -5.51
C TYR A 326 9.61 -12.78 -5.51
N PHE A 327 9.91 -13.28 -4.33
CA PHE A 327 10.54 -14.58 -4.10
C PHE A 327 9.56 -15.52 -3.36
N PRO A 328 8.64 -16.19 -4.05
CA PRO A 328 7.65 -17.08 -3.44
C PRO A 328 8.29 -18.19 -2.60
N LYS A 329 7.50 -18.84 -1.74
CA LYS A 329 7.97 -20.03 -1.04
C LYS A 329 8.38 -21.10 -2.06
N GLY A 330 9.52 -21.74 -1.82
CA GLY A 330 10.08 -22.72 -2.75
C GLY A 330 11.04 -22.11 -3.79
N THR A 331 11.30 -20.79 -3.76
CA THR A 331 12.35 -20.16 -4.56
C THR A 331 13.72 -20.68 -4.11
N ASP A 332 14.56 -21.08 -5.07
CA ASP A 332 15.95 -21.42 -4.84
C ASP A 332 16.79 -20.14 -4.87
N PHE A 333 17.33 -19.77 -3.71
CA PHE A 333 18.17 -18.55 -3.61
C PHE A 333 19.59 -18.76 -4.16
N GLY A 334 19.98 -19.99 -4.48
CA GLY A 334 21.23 -20.28 -5.18
C GLY A 334 21.25 -19.68 -6.59
N ASN A 335 20.08 -19.66 -7.25
CA ASN A 335 19.91 -19.20 -8.65
C ASN A 335 19.56 -17.72 -8.77
N ILE A 336 19.52 -16.96 -7.66
CA ILE A 336 19.19 -15.53 -7.66
C ILE A 336 20.47 -14.72 -7.54
N THR A 337 20.60 -13.64 -8.31
CA THR A 337 21.74 -12.74 -8.20
C THR A 337 21.56 -11.68 -7.11
N GLN A 338 22.66 -11.09 -6.66
CA GLN A 338 22.59 -9.97 -5.70
C GLN A 338 21.86 -8.76 -6.30
N GLU A 339 22.00 -8.49 -7.60
CA GLU A 339 21.32 -7.40 -8.30
C GLU A 339 19.79 -7.58 -8.29
N GLN A 340 19.32 -8.82 -8.46
CA GLN A 340 17.89 -9.11 -8.34
C GLN A 340 17.36 -8.84 -6.93
N VAL A 341 18.15 -9.18 -5.90
CA VAL A 341 17.83 -8.90 -4.50
C VAL A 341 17.82 -7.39 -4.24
N MET A 342 18.84 -6.65 -4.74
CA MET A 342 18.91 -5.19 -4.61
C MET A 342 17.76 -4.48 -5.33
N ARG A 343 17.34 -4.99 -6.49
CA ARG A 343 16.14 -4.48 -7.18
C ARG A 343 14.89 -4.58 -6.28
N VAL A 344 14.67 -5.72 -5.65
CA VAL A 344 13.54 -5.92 -4.72
C VAL A 344 13.65 -5.00 -3.50
N GLN A 345 14.85 -4.86 -2.92
CA GLN A 345 15.12 -3.92 -1.84
C GLN A 345 14.71 -2.49 -2.22
N ASN A 346 15.12 -2.04 -3.41
CA ASN A 346 14.81 -0.69 -3.90
C ASN A 346 13.31 -0.49 -4.13
N ILE A 347 12.63 -1.48 -4.70
CA ILE A 347 11.17 -1.45 -4.86
C ILE A 347 10.48 -1.33 -3.49
N LEU A 348 10.87 -2.12 -2.50
CA LEU A 348 10.26 -2.11 -1.18
C LEU A 348 10.52 -0.80 -0.42
N ASN A 349 11.71 -0.22 -0.57
CA ASN A 349 12.10 1.05 0.05
C ASN A 349 11.49 2.27 -0.63
N SER A 350 10.97 2.12 -1.85
CA SER A 350 10.29 3.17 -2.61
C SER A 350 8.77 3.03 -2.60
N ARG A 351 8.20 2.06 -1.86
CA ARG A 351 6.74 1.90 -1.74
C ARG A 351 6.18 2.74 -0.60
N PRO A 352 5.10 3.50 -0.82
CA PRO A 352 4.44 4.25 0.24
C PRO A 352 3.88 3.31 1.32
N ARG A 353 3.92 3.77 2.58
CA ARG A 353 3.43 3.00 3.73
C ARG A 353 2.31 3.77 4.42
N LYS A 354 1.14 3.13 4.60
CA LYS A 354 0.01 3.74 5.31
C LYS A 354 0.40 4.25 6.70
N ARG A 355 1.19 3.47 7.46
CA ARG A 355 1.67 3.84 8.80
C ARG A 355 2.60 5.07 8.80
N LEU A 356 3.17 5.43 7.65
CA LEU A 356 4.00 6.62 7.46
C LEU A 356 3.23 7.78 6.81
N GLY A 357 1.90 7.76 6.83
CA GLY A 357 1.09 8.76 6.13
C GLY A 357 1.27 8.71 4.61
N TYR A 358 1.55 7.53 4.06
CA TYR A 358 1.85 7.27 2.65
C TYR A 358 3.20 7.83 2.15
N MET A 359 4.08 8.26 3.04
CA MET A 359 5.50 8.42 2.70
C MET A 359 6.15 7.06 2.43
N THR A 360 7.20 7.06 1.63
CA THR A 360 8.07 5.89 1.43
C THR A 360 9.06 5.73 2.58
N PRO A 361 9.62 4.53 2.81
CA PRO A 361 10.74 4.34 3.73
C PRO A 361 11.91 5.29 3.48
N LYS A 362 12.28 5.53 2.21
CA LYS A 362 13.36 6.46 1.83
C LYS A 362 13.06 7.91 2.23
N GLU A 363 11.85 8.38 1.98
CA GLU A 363 11.42 9.73 2.37
C GLU A 363 11.40 9.89 3.88
N LYS A 364 10.90 8.87 4.61
CA LYS A 364 10.91 8.89 6.07
C LYS A 364 12.32 8.85 6.64
N PHE A 365 13.21 8.07 6.06
CA PHE A 365 14.64 8.06 6.40
C PHE A 365 15.25 9.46 6.23
N LYS A 366 15.06 10.09 5.06
CA LYS A 366 15.54 11.44 4.80
C LYS A 366 15.00 12.47 5.80
N GLN A 367 13.71 12.35 6.14
CA GLN A 367 13.07 13.23 7.12
C GLN A 367 13.71 13.14 8.52
N LEU A 368 14.10 11.93 8.96
CA LEU A 368 14.63 11.71 10.31
C LEU A 368 16.15 11.94 10.40
N THR A 369 16.90 11.72 9.32
CA THR A 369 18.37 11.73 9.34
C THR A 369 18.97 12.90 8.56
N ASN A 370 18.18 13.62 7.76
CA ASN A 370 18.62 14.61 6.78
C ASN A 370 19.55 14.04 5.69
N LEU A 371 19.73 12.71 5.60
CA LEU A 371 20.55 12.05 4.59
C LEU A 371 19.72 11.51 3.44
N ASP A 372 20.26 11.52 2.23
CA ASP A 372 19.63 10.84 1.09
C ASP A 372 20.01 9.36 1.09
N TYR A 373 19.00 8.49 1.11
CA TYR A 373 19.22 7.04 1.09
C TYR A 373 20.02 6.58 -0.14
N ASN A 374 19.82 7.22 -1.30
CA ASN A 374 20.51 6.78 -2.51
C ASN A 374 22.01 7.10 -2.43
N ALA A 375 22.41 8.20 -1.77
CA ALA A 375 23.81 8.50 -1.51
C ALA A 375 24.42 7.46 -0.57
N VAL A 376 23.70 7.07 0.48
CA VAL A 376 24.15 6.01 1.42
C VAL A 376 24.22 4.64 0.73
N ALA A 377 23.24 4.32 -0.12
CA ALA A 377 23.17 3.03 -0.81
C ALA A 377 24.27 2.84 -1.88
N LEU A 378 24.92 3.90 -2.34
CA LEU A 378 26.09 3.81 -3.23
C LEU A 378 27.36 3.39 -2.51
N LEU A 379 27.37 3.44 -1.17
CA LEU A 379 28.49 3.04 -0.33
C LEU A 379 28.38 1.57 0.13
N THR A 380 27.29 0.88 -0.22
CA THR A 380 27.01 -0.53 0.09
C THR A 380 27.13 -1.44 -1.12
#